data_c7146ffbd38dab69df3d78d0dd475803
#
_entry.id   c7146ffbd38dab69df3d78d0dd475803
#
_cell.length_a   1.000
_cell.length_b   1.000
_cell.length_c   1.000
_cell.angle_alpha   90.00
_cell.angle_beta   90.00
_cell.angle_gamma   90.00
#
_symmetry.space_group_name_H-M   'P 1'
#
loop_
_entity.id
_entity.type
_entity.pdbx_description
1 polymer ?
#
loop_
_entity_poly.entity_id
_entity_poly.type
_entity_poly.pdbx_seq_one_letter_code
_entity_poly.pdbx_strand_id
1 'polypeptide(L)'
;MKKFILAAAVSVAAYSTQAQDYKPMLEKVFTAFDTTQNQDAKMEQANKLALIAKKWDNEWVTHYYVAYSKAVLSYMEKDATKRDAYLDEADKEKEEAVTLLKKENDETYVLAAMIANARMVVDPMQRWQKYGKLFTENLQSAKEVNPDNPRMYYLQGTSKFYTP
;
A
#
# COMPACT_ATOMS: atom_id res chain seq x y z
N MET A 1 -25.22 -26.34 64.05
CA MET A 1 -25.39 -25.23 63.06
C MET A 1 -24.33 -25.40 62.01
N LYS A 2 -24.68 -25.96 60.87
CA LYS A 2 -23.75 -26.21 59.74
C LYS A 2 -23.87 -25.04 58.76
N LYS A 3 -22.78 -24.28 58.56
CA LYS A 3 -22.69 -23.19 57.60
C LYS A 3 -22.30 -23.79 56.23
N PHE A 4 -23.22 -23.75 55.27
CA PHE A 4 -22.93 -24.05 53.87
C PHE A 4 -22.31 -22.81 53.20
N ILE A 5 -21.07 -22.93 52.80
CA ILE A 5 -20.38 -21.93 51.93
C ILE A 5 -20.66 -22.35 50.51
N LEU A 6 -21.48 -21.55 49.81
CA LEU A 6 -21.74 -21.71 48.38
C LEU A 6 -20.61 -21.04 47.59
N ALA A 7 -19.71 -21.84 47.05
CA ALA A 7 -18.66 -21.33 46.13
C ALA A 7 -19.26 -21.16 44.72
N ALA A 8 -19.50 -19.91 44.34
CA ALA A 8 -19.90 -19.58 42.97
C ALA A 8 -18.65 -19.63 42.08
N ALA A 9 -18.50 -20.67 41.29
CA ALA A 9 -17.48 -20.75 40.25
C ALA A 9 -17.93 -19.84 39.09
N VAL A 10 -17.28 -18.65 38.96
CA VAL A 10 -17.42 -17.80 37.81
C VAL A 10 -16.54 -18.39 36.72
N SER A 11 -17.11 -19.13 35.79
CA SER A 11 -16.46 -19.56 34.56
C SER A 11 -16.33 -18.35 33.64
N VAL A 12 -15.12 -17.73 33.63
CA VAL A 12 -14.73 -16.77 32.61
C VAL A 12 -14.52 -17.56 31.32
N ALA A 13 -15.56 -17.60 30.49
CA ALA A 13 -15.41 -18.05 29.11
C ALA A 13 -14.49 -17.04 28.39
N ALA A 14 -13.21 -17.38 28.25
CA ALA A 14 -12.32 -16.70 27.40
C ALA A 14 -12.82 -16.88 25.94
N TYR A 15 -13.56 -15.93 25.44
CA TYR A 15 -13.81 -15.83 24.01
C TYR A 15 -12.45 -15.53 23.37
N SER A 16 -11.77 -16.58 22.91
CA SER A 16 -10.71 -16.44 21.93
C SER A 16 -11.38 -15.91 20.65
N THR A 17 -11.44 -14.59 20.51
CA THR A 17 -11.67 -13.98 19.20
C THR A 17 -10.50 -14.46 18.36
N GLN A 18 -10.73 -15.47 17.51
CA GLN A 18 -9.79 -15.77 16.43
C GLN A 18 -9.67 -14.46 15.65
N ALA A 19 -8.51 -13.81 15.80
CA ALA A 19 -8.19 -12.66 14.99
C ALA A 19 -8.26 -13.14 13.54
N GLN A 20 -9.31 -12.70 12.84
CA GLN A 20 -9.53 -13.11 11.47
C GLN A 20 -8.30 -12.67 10.67
N ASP A 21 -7.58 -13.63 10.08
CA ASP A 21 -6.38 -13.35 9.30
C ASP A 21 -6.76 -12.46 8.10
N TYR A 22 -6.13 -11.28 7.98
CA TYR A 22 -6.39 -10.35 6.88
C TYR A 22 -5.78 -10.84 5.55
N LYS A 23 -4.74 -11.68 5.60
CA LYS A 23 -3.95 -12.09 4.44
C LYS A 23 -4.75 -12.71 3.32
N PRO A 24 -5.64 -13.71 3.56
CA PRO A 24 -6.42 -14.31 2.47
C PRO A 24 -7.38 -13.30 1.82
N MET A 25 -7.93 -12.37 2.62
CA MET A 25 -8.82 -11.33 2.11
C MET A 25 -8.05 -10.30 1.30
N LEU A 26 -6.90 -9.86 1.80
CA LEU A 26 -6.02 -8.92 1.12
C LEU A 26 -5.56 -9.49 -0.23
N GLU A 27 -5.08 -10.74 -0.25
CA GLU A 27 -4.63 -11.43 -1.46
C GLU A 27 -5.75 -11.53 -2.49
N LYS A 28 -6.95 -11.96 -2.08
CA LYS A 28 -8.11 -12.06 -2.97
C LYS A 28 -8.48 -10.72 -3.60
N VAL A 29 -8.56 -9.66 -2.79
CA VAL A 29 -8.96 -8.32 -3.26
C VAL A 29 -7.86 -7.72 -4.13
N PHE A 30 -6.59 -7.89 -3.75
CA PHE A 30 -5.46 -7.41 -4.54
C PHE A 30 -5.36 -8.14 -5.89
N THR A 31 -5.51 -9.45 -5.92
CA THR A 31 -5.53 -10.21 -7.17
C THR A 31 -6.64 -9.72 -8.11
N ALA A 32 -7.85 -9.46 -7.58
CA ALA A 32 -8.94 -8.92 -8.37
C ALA A 32 -8.63 -7.48 -8.86
N PHE A 33 -7.96 -6.66 -8.06
CA PHE A 33 -7.48 -5.34 -8.46
C PHE A 33 -6.44 -5.43 -9.57
N ASP A 34 -5.45 -6.30 -9.43
CA ASP A 34 -4.31 -6.39 -10.35
C ASP A 34 -4.75 -6.92 -11.74
N THR A 35 -5.61 -7.91 -11.76
CA THR A 35 -6.03 -8.60 -13.00
C THR A 35 -7.11 -7.85 -13.80
N THR A 36 -7.91 -6.98 -13.19
CA THR A 36 -8.93 -6.22 -13.93
C THR A 36 -8.33 -5.06 -14.73
N GLN A 37 -8.80 -4.88 -15.98
CA GLN A 37 -8.43 -3.74 -16.83
C GLN A 37 -9.50 -2.63 -16.83
N ASN A 38 -10.67 -2.90 -16.28
CA ASN A 38 -11.75 -1.92 -16.19
C ASN A 38 -11.47 -0.95 -15.03
N GLN A 39 -11.48 0.36 -15.30
CA GLN A 39 -11.15 1.40 -14.31
C GLN A 39 -12.13 1.43 -13.14
N ASP A 40 -13.43 1.31 -13.39
CA ASP A 40 -14.45 1.34 -12.33
C ASP A 40 -14.32 0.11 -11.42
N ALA A 41 -14.12 -1.08 -12.02
CA ALA A 41 -13.89 -2.30 -11.27
C ALA A 41 -12.58 -2.23 -10.46
N LYS A 42 -11.53 -1.63 -11.02
CA LYS A 42 -10.25 -1.41 -10.31
C LYS A 42 -10.45 -0.46 -9.13
N MET A 43 -11.22 0.61 -9.32
CA MET A 43 -11.57 1.54 -8.23
C MET A 43 -12.39 0.85 -7.12
N GLU A 44 -13.33 -0.01 -7.48
CA GLU A 44 -14.08 -0.80 -6.49
C GLU A 44 -13.16 -1.67 -5.63
N GLN A 45 -12.18 -2.35 -6.26
CA GLN A 45 -11.23 -3.17 -5.50
C GLN A 45 -10.29 -2.30 -4.65
N ALA A 46 -9.83 -1.15 -5.14
CA ALA A 46 -9.04 -0.20 -4.34
C ALA A 46 -9.81 0.29 -3.10
N ASN A 47 -11.10 0.54 -3.22
CA ASN A 47 -11.95 0.88 -2.08
C ASN A 47 -12.07 -0.28 -1.08
N LYS A 48 -12.12 -1.54 -1.55
CA LYS A 48 -12.09 -2.72 -0.67
C LYS A 48 -10.74 -2.85 0.05
N LEU A 49 -9.61 -2.57 -0.62
CA LEU A 49 -8.29 -2.52 0.02
C LEU A 49 -8.26 -1.47 1.14
N ALA A 50 -8.82 -0.28 0.92
CA ALA A 50 -8.93 0.75 1.94
C ALA A 50 -9.80 0.32 3.15
N LEU A 51 -10.88 -0.44 2.92
CA LEU A 51 -11.68 -1.01 4.02
C LEU A 51 -10.90 -2.07 4.81
N ILE A 52 -10.07 -2.86 4.14
CA ILE A 52 -9.17 -3.81 4.80
C ILE A 52 -8.16 -3.07 5.67
N ALA A 53 -7.48 -2.04 5.15
CA ALA A 53 -6.54 -1.24 5.92
C ALA A 53 -7.21 -0.56 7.14
N LYS A 54 -8.42 -0.04 6.99
CA LYS A 54 -9.18 0.51 8.11
C LYS A 54 -9.52 -0.52 9.20
N LYS A 55 -9.75 -1.77 8.83
CA LYS A 55 -10.07 -2.85 9.78
C LYS A 55 -8.83 -3.41 10.48
N TRP A 56 -7.70 -3.44 9.79
CA TRP A 56 -6.40 -3.92 10.27
C TRP A 56 -5.36 -2.81 10.13
N ASP A 57 -5.63 -1.71 10.80
CA ASP A 57 -4.91 -0.45 10.73
C ASP A 57 -3.51 -0.50 11.37
N ASN A 58 -3.20 -1.56 12.11
CA ASN A 58 -1.89 -1.83 12.68
C ASN A 58 -0.97 -2.69 11.78
N GLU A 59 -1.45 -3.08 10.61
CA GLU A 59 -0.72 -3.95 9.68
C GLU A 59 -0.17 -3.14 8.50
N TRP A 60 1.13 -2.85 8.49
CA TRP A 60 1.76 -2.01 7.47
C TRP A 60 1.45 -2.42 6.02
N VAL A 61 1.34 -3.73 5.77
CA VAL A 61 1.12 -4.27 4.43
C VAL A 61 -0.26 -3.90 3.87
N THR A 62 -1.26 -3.68 4.71
CA THR A 62 -2.59 -3.25 4.27
C THR A 62 -2.54 -1.83 3.72
N HIS A 63 -1.84 -0.91 4.40
CA HIS A 63 -1.57 0.46 3.96
C HIS A 63 -0.70 0.49 2.69
N TYR A 64 0.31 -0.37 2.61
CA TYR A 64 1.14 -0.53 1.41
C TYR A 64 0.27 -0.80 0.17
N TYR A 65 -0.67 -1.76 0.24
CA TYR A 65 -1.50 -2.09 -0.91
C TYR A 65 -2.56 -1.02 -1.22
N VAL A 66 -3.01 -0.24 -0.26
CA VAL A 66 -3.84 0.95 -0.54
C VAL A 66 -3.00 1.97 -1.31
N ALA A 67 -1.82 2.32 -0.83
CA ALA A 67 -0.92 3.26 -1.49
C ALA A 67 -0.57 2.81 -2.92
N TYR A 68 -0.24 1.54 -3.10
CA TYR A 68 0.01 0.95 -4.42
C TYR A 68 -1.20 1.11 -5.34
N SER A 69 -2.40 0.78 -4.86
CA SER A 69 -3.63 0.86 -5.66
C SER A 69 -3.94 2.30 -6.09
N LYS A 70 -3.72 3.28 -5.23
CA LYS A 70 -3.89 4.70 -5.54
C LYS A 70 -2.87 5.18 -6.57
N ALA A 71 -1.61 4.76 -6.46
CA ALA A 71 -0.60 5.05 -7.45
C ALA A 71 -0.95 4.47 -8.84
N VAL A 72 -1.46 3.22 -8.89
CA VAL A 72 -1.94 2.61 -10.15
C VAL A 72 -3.14 3.38 -10.73
N LEU A 73 -4.13 3.75 -9.91
CA LEU A 73 -5.29 4.50 -10.37
C LEU A 73 -4.90 5.87 -10.95
N SER A 74 -3.86 6.51 -10.41
CA SER A 74 -3.37 7.78 -10.95
C SER A 74 -2.87 7.68 -12.40
N TYR A 75 -2.29 6.54 -12.81
CA TYR A 75 -1.90 6.33 -14.21
C TYR A 75 -3.09 6.14 -15.16
N MET A 76 -4.24 5.68 -14.65
CA MET A 76 -5.45 5.46 -15.45
C MET A 76 -6.32 6.71 -15.55
N GLU A 77 -6.18 7.65 -14.63
CA GLU A 77 -6.94 8.90 -14.61
C GLU A 77 -6.39 9.90 -15.63
N LYS A 78 -7.27 10.63 -16.31
CA LYS A 78 -6.90 11.64 -17.32
C LYS A 78 -6.79 13.04 -16.75
N ASP A 79 -7.59 13.35 -15.74
CA ASP A 79 -7.60 14.66 -15.09
C ASP A 79 -6.39 14.81 -14.15
N ALA A 80 -5.55 15.81 -14.40
CA ALA A 80 -4.32 16.03 -13.64
C ALA A 80 -4.57 16.29 -12.15
N THR A 81 -5.65 17.00 -11.80
CA THR A 81 -6.01 17.29 -10.41
C THR A 81 -6.42 16.02 -9.67
N LYS A 82 -7.20 15.16 -10.32
CA LYS A 82 -7.59 13.87 -9.75
C LYS A 82 -6.39 12.91 -9.63
N ARG A 83 -5.47 12.95 -10.62
CA ARG A 83 -4.21 12.19 -10.53
C ARG A 83 -3.43 12.58 -9.29
N ASP A 84 -3.24 13.89 -9.06
CA ASP A 84 -2.54 14.39 -7.88
C ASP A 84 -3.29 14.01 -6.59
N ALA A 85 -4.61 14.06 -6.56
CA ALA A 85 -5.39 13.62 -5.39
C ALA A 85 -5.17 12.13 -5.06
N TYR A 86 -5.14 11.25 -6.06
CA TYR A 86 -4.77 9.84 -5.84
C TYR A 86 -3.34 9.69 -5.30
N LEU A 87 -2.41 10.49 -5.79
CA LEU A 87 -1.02 10.43 -5.36
C LEU A 87 -0.83 11.00 -3.94
N ASP A 88 -1.63 11.98 -3.54
CA ASP A 88 -1.65 12.49 -2.16
C ASP A 88 -2.16 11.41 -1.18
N GLU A 89 -3.21 10.66 -1.58
CA GLU A 89 -3.67 9.51 -0.81
C GLU A 89 -2.60 8.39 -0.76
N ALA A 90 -1.91 8.13 -1.88
CA ALA A 90 -0.85 7.14 -1.94
C ALA A 90 0.33 7.50 -1.02
N ASP A 91 0.77 8.77 -1.02
CA ASP A 91 1.84 9.23 -0.13
C ASP A 91 1.44 9.06 1.33
N LYS A 92 0.21 9.46 1.71
CA LYS A 92 -0.30 9.32 3.08
C LYS A 92 -0.29 7.86 3.55
N GLU A 93 -0.81 6.96 2.74
CA GLU A 93 -0.88 5.54 3.12
C GLU A 93 0.51 4.88 3.15
N LYS A 94 1.43 5.30 2.26
CA LYS A 94 2.83 4.88 2.32
C LYS A 94 3.50 5.36 3.62
N GLU A 95 3.26 6.60 4.03
CA GLU A 95 3.81 7.14 5.29
C GLU A 95 3.27 6.37 6.51
N GLU A 96 1.99 5.99 6.50
CA GLU A 96 1.41 5.15 7.56
C GLU A 96 2.08 3.78 7.59
N ALA A 97 2.27 3.14 6.44
CA ALA A 97 2.99 1.87 6.35
C ALA A 97 4.42 1.96 6.92
N VAL A 98 5.15 3.04 6.62
CA VAL A 98 6.51 3.27 7.15
C VAL A 98 6.50 3.51 8.66
N THR A 99 5.51 4.25 9.17
CA THR A 99 5.33 4.50 10.60
C THR A 99 5.13 3.19 11.38
N LEU A 100 4.29 2.30 10.85
CA LEU A 100 4.05 0.98 11.46
C LEU A 100 5.27 0.06 11.38
N LEU A 101 6.02 0.12 10.30
CA LEU A 101 7.30 -0.60 10.13
C LEU A 101 8.41 -0.05 11.05
N LYS A 102 8.30 1.20 11.51
CA LYS A 102 9.35 1.95 12.24
C LYS A 102 10.65 2.15 11.44
N LYS A 103 10.71 1.69 10.21
CA LYS A 103 11.84 1.80 9.29
C LYS A 103 11.37 1.48 7.88
N GLU A 104 11.85 2.21 6.88
CA GLU A 104 11.61 1.85 5.48
C GLU A 104 12.31 0.53 5.12
N ASN A 105 11.65 -0.22 4.25
CA ASN A 105 12.20 -1.43 3.63
C ASN A 105 12.25 -1.25 2.10
N ASP A 106 12.79 -2.24 1.39
CA ASP A 106 12.91 -2.22 -0.07
C ASP A 106 11.56 -2.02 -0.78
N GLU A 107 10.48 -2.61 -0.26
CA GLU A 107 9.14 -2.46 -0.84
C GLU A 107 8.58 -1.03 -0.69
N THR A 108 8.78 -0.38 0.47
CA THR A 108 8.34 1.00 0.67
C THR A 108 9.15 1.98 -0.16
N TYR A 109 10.44 1.74 -0.38
CA TYR A 109 11.26 2.52 -1.31
C TYR A 109 10.83 2.33 -2.76
N VAL A 110 10.54 1.08 -3.20
CA VAL A 110 10.01 0.83 -4.55
C VAL A 110 8.68 1.53 -4.75
N LEU A 111 7.79 1.50 -3.75
CA LEU A 111 6.51 2.21 -3.79
C LEU A 111 6.70 3.74 -3.87
N ALA A 112 7.64 4.30 -3.09
CA ALA A 112 7.98 5.72 -3.16
C ALA A 112 8.53 6.11 -4.54
N ALA A 113 9.36 5.27 -5.15
CA ALA A 113 9.82 5.47 -6.53
C ALA A 113 8.65 5.43 -7.52
N MET A 114 7.71 4.49 -7.39
CA MET A 114 6.52 4.41 -8.22
C MET A 114 5.64 5.66 -8.11
N ILE A 115 5.41 6.17 -6.90
CA ILE A 115 4.65 7.40 -6.66
C ILE A 115 5.38 8.61 -7.28
N ALA A 116 6.70 8.71 -7.12
CA ALA A 116 7.50 9.77 -7.72
C ALA A 116 7.42 9.73 -9.27
N ASN A 117 7.50 8.55 -9.88
CA ASN A 117 7.30 8.38 -11.32
C ASN A 117 5.90 8.83 -11.75
N ALA A 118 4.87 8.42 -11.03
CA ALA A 118 3.50 8.81 -11.33
C ALA A 118 3.30 10.33 -11.25
N ARG A 119 3.87 11.01 -10.24
CA ARG A 119 3.83 12.48 -10.14
C ARG A 119 4.58 13.18 -11.28
N MET A 120 5.72 12.61 -11.69
CA MET A 120 6.45 13.12 -12.84
C MET A 120 5.61 13.08 -14.12
N VAL A 121 4.89 11.99 -14.35
CA VAL A 121 4.05 11.79 -15.54
C VAL A 121 2.79 12.68 -15.57
N VAL A 122 2.39 13.30 -14.45
CA VAL A 122 1.28 14.29 -14.45
C VAL A 122 1.63 15.53 -15.27
N ASP A 123 2.85 16.05 -15.09
CA ASP A 123 3.39 17.20 -15.83
C ASP A 123 4.91 17.01 -16.00
N PRO A 124 5.35 16.28 -17.03
CA PRO A 124 6.76 15.96 -17.22
C PRO A 124 7.64 17.20 -17.37
N MET A 125 7.14 18.25 -18.04
CA MET A 125 7.92 19.47 -18.31
C MET A 125 8.31 20.21 -17.03
N GLN A 126 7.41 20.28 -16.04
CA GLN A 126 7.62 21.02 -14.81
C GLN A 126 8.15 20.14 -13.67
N ARG A 127 7.89 18.82 -13.72
CA ARG A 127 8.07 17.93 -12.59
C ARG A 127 9.27 16.98 -12.69
N TRP A 128 9.86 16.82 -13.89
CA TRP A 128 10.91 15.82 -14.12
C TRP A 128 12.13 15.99 -13.21
N GLN A 129 12.58 17.23 -12.97
CA GLN A 129 13.76 17.48 -12.14
C GLN A 129 13.57 17.00 -10.70
N LYS A 130 12.43 17.38 -10.09
CA LYS A 130 12.12 17.01 -8.70
C LYS A 130 11.84 15.51 -8.59
N TYR A 131 10.87 15.02 -9.36
CA TYR A 131 10.39 13.66 -9.19
C TYR A 131 11.26 12.62 -9.88
N GLY A 132 11.97 12.96 -10.93
CA GLY A 132 13.00 12.09 -11.51
C GLY A 132 14.17 11.84 -10.57
N LYS A 133 14.58 12.87 -9.81
CA LYS A 133 15.59 12.73 -8.74
C LYS A 133 15.05 11.78 -7.64
N LEU A 134 13.84 12.04 -7.11
CA LEU A 134 13.22 11.20 -6.08
C LEU A 134 13.04 9.75 -6.55
N PHE A 135 12.64 9.53 -7.79
CA PHE A 135 12.56 8.22 -8.40
C PHE A 135 13.89 7.46 -8.32
N THR A 136 14.96 8.10 -8.74
CA THR A 136 16.29 7.48 -8.76
C THR A 136 16.82 7.22 -7.35
N GLU A 137 16.67 8.17 -6.44
CA GLU A 137 17.12 8.04 -5.04
C GLU A 137 16.37 6.89 -4.32
N ASN A 138 15.07 6.79 -4.50
CA ASN A 138 14.30 5.70 -3.89
C ASN A 138 14.65 4.33 -4.48
N LEU A 139 14.90 4.21 -5.79
CA LEU A 139 15.38 2.95 -6.38
C LEU A 139 16.77 2.58 -5.87
N GLN A 140 17.64 3.57 -5.66
CA GLN A 140 18.97 3.31 -5.08
C GLN A 140 18.85 2.82 -3.63
N SER A 141 17.99 3.46 -2.82
CA SER A 141 17.72 3.03 -1.44
C SER A 141 17.12 1.62 -1.39
N ALA A 142 16.17 1.30 -2.29
CA ALA A 142 15.64 -0.04 -2.39
C ALA A 142 16.72 -1.09 -2.68
N LYS A 143 17.64 -0.77 -3.61
CA LYS A 143 18.76 -1.63 -3.99
C LYS A 143 19.75 -1.85 -2.84
N GLU A 144 19.99 -0.83 -2.02
CA GLU A 144 20.87 -0.95 -0.84
C GLU A 144 20.28 -1.85 0.24
N VAL A 145 18.94 -1.86 0.39
CA VAL A 145 18.23 -2.73 1.34
C VAL A 145 18.13 -4.15 0.81
N ASN A 146 17.74 -4.32 -0.46
CA ASN A 146 17.55 -5.63 -1.08
C ASN A 146 17.88 -5.55 -2.59
N PRO A 147 19.11 -5.91 -3.00
CA PRO A 147 19.52 -5.85 -4.40
C PRO A 147 18.78 -6.82 -5.31
N ASP A 148 18.09 -7.83 -4.74
CA ASP A 148 17.39 -8.86 -5.50
C ASP A 148 15.88 -8.58 -5.65
N ASN A 149 15.39 -7.40 -5.22
CA ASN A 149 13.96 -7.06 -5.35
C ASN A 149 13.55 -6.93 -6.84
N PRO A 150 12.71 -7.84 -7.37
CA PRO A 150 12.35 -7.85 -8.79
C PRO A 150 11.49 -6.64 -9.20
N ARG A 151 10.71 -6.06 -8.27
CA ARG A 151 9.86 -4.90 -8.54
C ARG A 151 10.69 -3.66 -8.83
N MET A 152 11.83 -3.50 -8.17
CA MET A 152 12.77 -2.42 -8.43
C MET A 152 13.27 -2.47 -9.89
N TYR A 153 13.70 -3.65 -10.36
CA TYR A 153 14.18 -3.83 -11.74
C TYR A 153 13.07 -3.64 -12.77
N TYR A 154 11.86 -4.13 -12.46
CA TYR A 154 10.70 -3.92 -13.31
C TYR A 154 10.40 -2.41 -13.47
N LEU A 155 10.35 -1.67 -12.38
CA LEU A 155 10.07 -0.23 -12.39
C LEU A 155 11.18 0.55 -13.12
N GLN A 156 12.44 0.18 -12.92
CA GLN A 156 13.57 0.77 -13.65
C GLN A 156 13.50 0.47 -15.15
N GLY A 157 13.16 -0.74 -15.53
CA GLY A 157 13.02 -1.16 -16.93
C GLY A 157 11.88 -0.44 -17.64
N THR A 158 10.71 -0.36 -17.02
CA THR A 158 9.55 0.37 -17.59
C THR A 158 9.83 1.85 -17.74
N SER A 159 10.48 2.48 -16.77
CA SER A 159 10.88 3.89 -16.86
C SER A 159 11.80 4.14 -18.05
N LYS A 160 12.82 3.32 -18.27
CA LYS A 160 13.73 3.45 -19.42
C LYS A 160 13.05 3.21 -20.77
N PHE A 161 12.09 2.31 -20.82
CA PHE A 161 11.39 1.98 -22.06
C PHE A 161 10.48 3.12 -22.52
N TYR A 162 9.87 3.87 -21.60
CA TYR A 162 8.96 4.97 -21.91
C TYR A 162 9.63 6.36 -21.90
N THR A 163 10.93 6.46 -21.63
CA THR A 163 11.66 7.71 -21.75
C THR A 163 12.16 7.85 -23.20
N PRO A 164 11.81 8.94 -23.91
CA PRO A 164 12.25 9.16 -25.29
C PRO A 164 13.76 9.32 -25.40
#